data_78fd050d79630048f2fd0eb635e9f16f
#
_entry.id   78fd050d79630048f2fd0eb635e9f16f
#
_cell.length_a   1.000
_cell.length_b   1.000
_cell.length_c   1.000
_cell.angle_alpha   90.00
_cell.angle_beta   90.00
_cell.angle_gamma   90.00
#
_symmetry.space_group_name_H-M   'P 1'
#
loop_
_entity.id
_entity.type
_entity.pdbx_description
1 polymer ?
#
loop_
_entity_poly.entity_id
_entity_poly.type
_entity_poly.pdbx_seq_one_letter_code
_entity_poly.pdbx_strand_id
1 'polypeptide(L)'
;MDELVEETRNSQESTESIQVALQSTHDEITVLSSKVGEFRESLKRDRLTKLVTQEKFETLLAENSTEALANGYSLTVMVVCIKNIQDLCLTAGTDISEFVLKSLSGFMTKIVGDEGVCARLAGAELAIMLPKSAYAEAGKIAREIIDELDHFKIVKKPSDELIGYIQCAFGGAALQSGLSPQDLIRIASEQASQAKFANKSTVKFNLTNHQAA
;
A
#
# COMPACT_ATOMS: atom_id res chain seq x y z
N MET A 1 -44.87 -54.63 -19.83
CA MET A 1 -44.92 -53.20 -20.20
C MET A 1 -44.77 -52.27 -18.98
N ASP A 2 -45.32 -52.68 -17.83
CA ASP A 2 -45.27 -51.87 -16.59
C ASP A 2 -43.82 -51.72 -16.00
N GLU A 3 -43.00 -52.74 -16.12
CA GLU A 3 -41.61 -52.76 -15.62
C GLU A 3 -40.70 -51.74 -16.33
N LEU A 4 -40.87 -51.57 -17.65
CA LEU A 4 -40.14 -50.56 -18.43
C LEU A 4 -40.61 -49.14 -18.12
N VAL A 5 -41.83 -48.93 -17.76
CA VAL A 5 -42.38 -47.63 -17.37
C VAL A 5 -41.87 -47.23 -16.00
N GLU A 6 -41.76 -48.16 -15.08
CA GLU A 6 -41.22 -47.94 -13.72
C GLU A 6 -39.73 -47.67 -13.73
N GLU A 7 -38.96 -48.36 -14.57
CA GLU A 7 -37.52 -48.15 -14.77
C GLU A 7 -37.24 -46.76 -15.40
N THR A 8 -38.08 -46.33 -16.36
CA THR A 8 -37.93 -45.00 -16.96
C THR A 8 -38.26 -43.89 -15.96
N ARG A 9 -39.28 -44.10 -15.12
CA ARG A 9 -39.64 -43.15 -14.07
C ARG A 9 -38.56 -43.01 -13.02
N ASN A 10 -37.99 -44.12 -12.52
CA ASN A 10 -36.90 -44.14 -11.57
C ASN A 10 -35.63 -43.45 -12.13
N SER A 11 -35.37 -43.63 -13.45
CA SER A 11 -34.25 -42.96 -14.15
C SER A 11 -34.49 -41.45 -14.27
N GLN A 12 -35.75 -41.00 -14.50
CA GLN A 12 -36.08 -39.57 -14.54
C GLN A 12 -35.97 -38.93 -13.16
N GLU A 13 -36.48 -39.55 -12.09
CA GLU A 13 -36.35 -39.04 -10.71
C GLU A 13 -34.86 -38.96 -10.28
N SER A 14 -34.05 -39.96 -10.67
CA SER A 14 -32.60 -39.93 -10.43
C SER A 14 -31.91 -38.79 -11.19
N THR A 15 -32.29 -38.54 -12.45
CA THR A 15 -31.73 -37.46 -13.27
C THR A 15 -32.10 -36.07 -12.70
N GLU A 16 -33.31 -35.88 -12.25
CA GLU A 16 -33.75 -34.64 -11.61
C GLU A 16 -33.02 -34.40 -10.27
N SER A 17 -32.84 -35.43 -9.48
CA SER A 17 -32.07 -35.31 -8.21
C SER A 17 -30.59 -34.96 -8.45
N ILE A 18 -29.97 -35.53 -9.50
CA ILE A 18 -28.61 -35.21 -9.92
C ILE A 18 -28.51 -33.78 -10.42
N GLN A 19 -29.48 -33.30 -11.20
CA GLN A 19 -29.53 -31.92 -11.67
C GLN A 19 -29.62 -30.92 -10.51
N VAL A 20 -30.50 -31.18 -9.53
CA VAL A 20 -30.63 -30.33 -8.34
C VAL A 20 -29.33 -30.32 -7.53
N ALA A 21 -28.68 -31.47 -7.34
CA ALA A 21 -27.39 -31.56 -6.65
C ALA A 21 -26.28 -30.84 -7.40
N LEU A 22 -26.24 -30.95 -8.73
CA LEU A 22 -25.28 -30.22 -9.59
C LEU A 22 -25.47 -28.72 -9.49
N GLN A 23 -26.72 -28.23 -9.51
CA GLN A 23 -27.01 -26.80 -9.37
C GLN A 23 -26.58 -26.28 -8.00
N SER A 24 -26.93 -27.01 -6.92
CA SER A 24 -26.50 -26.67 -5.56
C SER A 24 -24.97 -26.60 -5.43
N THR A 25 -24.26 -27.57 -6.01
CA THR A 25 -22.79 -27.59 -6.00
C THR A 25 -22.21 -26.43 -6.79
N HIS A 26 -22.81 -26.09 -7.94
CA HIS A 26 -22.38 -24.95 -8.75
C HIS A 26 -22.57 -23.62 -8.00
N ASP A 27 -23.67 -23.45 -7.31
CA ASP A 27 -23.96 -22.27 -6.50
C ASP A 27 -22.98 -22.15 -5.33
N GLU A 28 -22.66 -23.27 -4.65
CA GLU A 28 -21.64 -23.31 -3.60
C GLU A 28 -20.25 -22.94 -4.11
N ILE A 29 -19.84 -23.47 -5.27
CA ILE A 29 -18.56 -23.11 -5.91
C ILE A 29 -18.50 -21.63 -6.23
N THR A 30 -19.58 -21.05 -6.72
CA THR A 30 -19.66 -19.62 -7.05
C THR A 30 -19.52 -18.76 -5.80
N VAL A 31 -20.21 -19.10 -4.72
CA VAL A 31 -20.11 -18.41 -3.43
C VAL A 31 -18.72 -18.54 -2.82
N LEU A 32 -18.13 -19.74 -2.86
CA LEU A 32 -16.77 -19.97 -2.36
C LEU A 32 -15.73 -19.20 -3.18
N SER A 33 -15.88 -19.19 -4.51
CA SER A 33 -14.98 -18.44 -5.39
C SER A 33 -15.03 -16.93 -5.13
N SER A 34 -16.23 -16.38 -4.89
CA SER A 34 -16.38 -14.97 -4.50
C SER A 34 -15.71 -14.68 -3.16
N LYS A 35 -15.94 -15.51 -2.13
CA LYS A 35 -15.31 -15.38 -0.81
C LYS A 35 -13.78 -15.49 -0.88
N VAL A 36 -13.25 -16.39 -1.69
CA VAL A 36 -11.80 -16.51 -1.92
C VAL A 36 -11.25 -15.25 -2.61
N GLY A 37 -12.00 -14.68 -3.55
CA GLY A 37 -11.67 -13.42 -4.19
C GLY A 37 -11.60 -12.26 -3.19
N GLU A 38 -12.64 -12.08 -2.37
CA GLU A 38 -12.68 -11.06 -1.32
C GLU A 38 -11.56 -11.25 -0.29
N PHE A 39 -11.29 -12.49 0.10
CA PHE A 39 -10.21 -12.80 1.03
C PHE A 39 -8.84 -12.46 0.43
N ARG A 40 -8.59 -12.81 -0.83
CA ARG A 40 -7.36 -12.45 -1.55
C ARG A 40 -7.18 -10.93 -1.64
N GLU A 41 -8.25 -10.18 -1.95
CA GLU A 41 -8.19 -8.71 -1.96
C GLU A 41 -7.90 -8.14 -0.57
N SER A 42 -8.48 -8.72 0.49
CA SER A 42 -8.20 -8.30 1.87
C SER A 42 -6.74 -8.53 2.29
N LEU A 43 -6.09 -9.58 1.75
CA LEU A 43 -4.67 -9.86 1.99
C LEU A 43 -3.72 -8.87 1.30
N LYS A 44 -4.21 -8.12 0.31
CA LYS A 44 -3.42 -7.10 -0.38
C LYS A 44 -3.30 -5.78 0.39
N ARG A 45 -3.97 -5.68 1.56
CA ARG A 45 -3.91 -4.50 2.44
C ARG A 45 -3.40 -4.86 3.82
N ASP A 46 -2.50 -4.02 4.33
CA ASP A 46 -1.98 -4.13 5.70
C ASP A 46 -3.11 -3.91 6.71
N ARG A 47 -3.21 -4.77 7.72
CA ARG A 47 -4.30 -4.75 8.70
C ARG A 47 -4.31 -3.50 9.57
N LEU A 48 -3.13 -2.96 9.90
CA LEU A 48 -2.98 -1.81 10.77
C LEU A 48 -3.24 -0.50 10.02
N THR A 49 -2.56 -0.30 8.89
CA THR A 49 -2.53 0.96 8.15
C THR A 49 -3.57 1.04 7.04
N LYS A 50 -4.15 -0.10 6.63
CA LYS A 50 -5.04 -0.25 5.48
C LYS A 50 -4.38 0.09 4.12
N LEU A 51 -3.10 0.43 4.12
CA LEU A 51 -2.31 0.63 2.92
C LEU A 51 -2.09 -0.69 2.18
N VAL A 52 -1.64 -0.61 0.95
CA VAL A 52 -1.24 -1.78 0.16
C VAL A 52 -0.07 -2.50 0.84
N THR A 53 -0.06 -3.84 0.81
CA THR A 53 1.08 -4.62 1.32
C THR A 53 2.29 -4.47 0.42
N GLN A 54 3.49 -4.74 0.94
CA GLN A 54 4.73 -4.69 0.18
C GLN A 54 4.66 -5.55 -1.10
N GLU A 55 4.20 -6.80 -0.99
CA GLU A 55 4.09 -7.72 -2.13
C GLU A 55 3.21 -7.16 -3.26
N LYS A 56 2.05 -6.61 -2.90
CA LYS A 56 1.16 -6.00 -3.90
C LYS A 56 1.75 -4.72 -4.47
N PHE A 57 2.45 -3.93 -3.64
CA PHE A 57 3.13 -2.71 -4.09
C PHE A 57 4.22 -3.02 -5.12
N GLU A 58 5.05 -4.04 -4.88
CA GLU A 58 6.10 -4.47 -5.81
C GLU A 58 5.52 -4.95 -7.15
N THR A 59 4.38 -5.67 -7.10
CA THR A 59 3.65 -6.08 -8.32
C THR A 59 3.18 -4.86 -9.11
N LEU A 60 2.49 -3.92 -8.46
CA LEU A 60 2.00 -2.69 -9.08
C LEU A 60 3.14 -1.82 -9.61
N LEU A 61 4.26 -1.76 -8.90
CA LEU A 61 5.43 -1.01 -9.31
C LEU A 61 6.05 -1.60 -10.58
N ALA A 62 6.13 -2.93 -10.70
CA ALA A 62 6.63 -3.59 -11.90
C ALA A 62 5.72 -3.33 -13.12
N GLU A 63 4.40 -3.43 -12.95
CA GLU A 63 3.41 -3.12 -13.97
C GLU A 63 3.54 -1.66 -14.44
N ASN A 64 3.52 -0.70 -13.51
CA ASN A 64 3.63 0.73 -13.80
C ASN A 64 5.00 1.12 -14.38
N SER A 65 6.09 0.47 -13.94
CA SER A 65 7.42 0.71 -14.50
C SER A 65 7.49 0.31 -15.97
N THR A 66 6.93 -0.85 -16.32
CA THR A 66 6.86 -1.32 -17.70
C THR A 66 6.05 -0.36 -18.57
N GLU A 67 4.89 0.07 -18.08
CA GLU A 67 4.02 1.00 -18.78
C GLU A 67 4.68 2.39 -18.94
N ALA A 68 5.35 2.88 -17.90
CA ALA A 68 6.07 4.16 -17.91
C ALA A 68 7.19 4.18 -18.94
N LEU A 69 7.99 3.11 -19.04
CA LEU A 69 9.06 2.98 -20.03
C LEU A 69 8.51 2.88 -21.44
N ALA A 70 7.41 2.15 -21.65
CA ALA A 70 6.79 1.99 -22.96
C ALA A 70 6.18 3.30 -23.49
N ASN A 71 5.60 4.12 -22.60
CA ASN A 71 4.87 5.34 -22.97
C ASN A 71 5.68 6.63 -22.72
N GLY A 72 6.89 6.54 -22.17
CA GLY A 72 7.78 7.68 -21.94
C GLY A 72 7.32 8.67 -20.88
N TYR A 73 6.53 8.23 -19.87
CA TYR A 73 6.16 9.10 -18.76
C TYR A 73 7.00 8.85 -17.49
N SER A 74 7.02 9.86 -16.61
CA SER A 74 7.77 9.77 -15.36
C SER A 74 7.05 8.87 -14.34
N LEU A 75 7.83 8.13 -13.56
CA LEU A 75 7.35 7.38 -12.40
C LEU A 75 8.30 7.68 -11.23
N THR A 76 7.75 8.11 -10.11
CA THR A 76 8.54 8.38 -8.90
C THR A 76 8.07 7.50 -7.74
N VAL A 77 9.02 6.91 -7.03
CA VAL A 77 8.80 6.17 -5.79
C VAL A 77 9.39 6.97 -4.64
N MET A 78 8.65 7.09 -3.55
CA MET A 78 9.15 7.63 -2.29
C MET A 78 9.02 6.60 -1.18
N VAL A 79 10.04 6.52 -0.32
CA VAL A 79 9.99 5.79 0.95
C VAL A 79 9.93 6.78 2.09
N VAL A 80 9.06 6.50 3.05
CA VAL A 80 8.79 7.34 4.21
C VAL A 80 9.19 6.59 5.47
N CYS A 81 10.07 7.19 6.26
CA CYS A 81 10.52 6.64 7.54
C CYS A 81 10.14 7.59 8.66
N ILE A 82 9.57 7.06 9.75
CA ILE A 82 9.31 7.82 10.98
C ILE A 82 10.65 7.95 11.73
N LYS A 83 11.06 9.18 12.03
CA LYS A 83 12.36 9.48 12.64
C LYS A 83 12.36 9.28 14.15
N ASN A 84 11.31 9.75 14.83
CA ASN A 84 11.24 9.85 16.28
C ASN A 84 10.30 8.82 16.92
N ILE A 85 10.05 7.69 16.26
CA ILE A 85 9.14 6.65 16.76
C ILE A 85 9.60 6.11 18.13
N GLN A 86 10.93 5.95 18.31
CA GLN A 86 11.50 5.47 19.58
C GLN A 86 11.29 6.46 20.73
N ASP A 87 11.50 7.76 20.48
CA ASP A 87 11.29 8.81 21.48
C ASP A 87 9.83 8.89 21.92
N LEU A 88 8.90 8.79 20.94
CA LEU A 88 7.47 8.75 21.21
C LEU A 88 7.08 7.52 22.03
N CYS A 89 7.65 6.35 21.73
CA CYS A 89 7.43 5.12 22.49
C CYS A 89 7.98 5.22 23.92
N LEU A 90 9.15 5.84 24.11
CA LEU A 90 9.73 6.07 25.44
C LEU A 90 8.86 7.00 26.29
N THR A 91 8.22 8.00 25.67
CA THR A 91 7.38 8.99 26.35
C THR A 91 5.98 8.48 26.65
N ALA A 92 5.36 7.76 25.72
CA ALA A 92 3.93 7.40 25.76
C ALA A 92 3.64 5.90 25.80
N GLY A 93 4.67 5.06 25.79
CA GLY A 93 4.53 3.60 25.72
C GLY A 93 4.48 3.07 24.28
N THR A 94 4.53 1.76 24.13
CA THR A 94 4.66 1.08 22.82
C THR A 94 3.43 1.22 21.91
N ASP A 95 2.25 1.38 22.48
CA ASP A 95 0.98 1.50 21.75
C ASP A 95 0.92 2.74 20.85
N ILE A 96 1.74 3.77 21.17
CA ILE A 96 1.85 4.98 20.38
C ILE A 96 2.34 4.69 18.96
N SER A 97 3.15 3.65 18.77
CA SER A 97 3.69 3.28 17.46
C SER A 97 2.60 2.93 16.44
N GLU A 98 1.57 2.20 16.87
CA GLU A 98 0.43 1.88 16.03
C GLU A 98 -0.39 3.12 15.70
N PHE A 99 -0.60 3.99 16.68
CA PHE A 99 -1.32 5.24 16.48
C PHE A 99 -0.60 6.14 15.49
N VAL A 100 0.72 6.28 15.61
CA VAL A 100 1.56 7.08 14.71
C VAL A 100 1.51 6.53 13.27
N LEU A 101 1.65 5.21 13.11
CA LEU A 101 1.56 4.56 11.80
C LEU A 101 0.18 4.74 11.16
N LYS A 102 -0.91 4.58 11.92
CA LYS A 102 -2.28 4.82 11.43
C LYS A 102 -2.49 6.27 11.01
N SER A 103 -2.03 7.22 11.83
CA SER A 103 -2.17 8.64 11.55
C SER A 103 -1.41 9.04 10.29
N LEU A 104 -0.13 8.66 10.18
CA LEU A 104 0.69 8.92 9.00
C LEU A 104 0.08 8.31 7.74
N SER A 105 -0.38 7.05 7.83
CA SER A 105 -1.05 6.38 6.71
C SER A 105 -2.32 7.09 6.25
N GLY A 106 -3.08 7.64 7.20
CA GLY A 106 -4.28 8.44 6.91
C GLY A 106 -3.95 9.73 6.15
N PHE A 107 -2.93 10.47 6.59
CA PHE A 107 -2.45 11.67 5.89
C PHE A 107 -1.93 11.34 4.49
N MET A 108 -1.10 10.30 4.38
CA MET A 108 -0.60 9.86 3.08
C MET A 108 -1.73 9.51 2.10
N THR A 109 -2.71 8.72 2.54
CA THR A 109 -3.84 8.33 1.69
C THR A 109 -4.69 9.54 1.28
N LYS A 110 -4.93 10.48 2.21
CA LYS A 110 -5.72 11.69 1.95
C LYS A 110 -5.05 12.60 0.91
N ILE A 111 -3.73 12.81 1.04
CA ILE A 111 -2.98 13.75 0.20
C ILE A 111 -2.64 13.14 -1.16
N VAL A 112 -2.24 11.87 -1.19
CA VAL A 112 -1.91 11.17 -2.45
C VAL A 112 -3.17 10.90 -3.27
N GLY A 113 -4.32 10.60 -2.62
CA GLY A 113 -5.59 10.35 -3.29
C GLY A 113 -5.46 9.30 -4.40
N ASP A 114 -6.06 9.62 -5.56
CA ASP A 114 -6.04 8.77 -6.75
C ASP A 114 -4.79 8.97 -7.63
N GLU A 115 -3.90 9.91 -7.27
CA GLU A 115 -2.69 10.19 -8.05
C GLU A 115 -1.60 9.14 -7.87
N GLY A 116 -1.71 8.31 -6.83
CA GLY A 116 -0.70 7.32 -6.53
C GLY A 116 -1.14 6.18 -5.64
N VAL A 117 -0.19 5.33 -5.28
CA VAL A 117 -0.40 4.17 -4.43
C VAL A 117 0.46 4.28 -3.17
N CYS A 118 -0.21 4.22 -2.01
CA CYS A 118 0.46 4.17 -0.71
C CYS A 118 0.55 2.72 -0.22
N ALA A 119 1.73 2.33 0.28
CA ALA A 119 1.99 0.99 0.76
C ALA A 119 2.70 0.98 2.12
N ARG A 120 2.57 -0.13 2.83
CA ARG A 120 3.41 -0.45 3.97
C ARG A 120 4.46 -1.46 3.53
N LEU A 121 5.72 -1.10 3.72
CA LEU A 121 6.86 -1.99 3.55
C LEU A 121 7.13 -2.77 4.85
N ALA A 122 8.37 -3.08 5.14
CA ALA A 122 8.74 -3.77 6.37
C ALA A 122 8.74 -2.82 7.58
N GLY A 123 8.27 -3.31 8.73
CA GLY A 123 8.34 -2.58 10.00
C GLY A 123 7.52 -1.29 10.01
N ALA A 124 8.20 -0.15 10.16
CA ALA A 124 7.63 1.20 10.21
C ALA A 124 7.90 2.02 8.93
N GLU A 125 8.33 1.37 7.86
CA GLU A 125 8.57 2.03 6.56
C GLU A 125 7.30 2.00 5.71
N LEU A 126 6.96 3.15 5.14
CA LEU A 126 5.86 3.31 4.21
C LEU A 126 6.42 3.72 2.84
N ALA A 127 5.65 3.49 1.80
CA ALA A 127 6.04 3.89 0.44
C ALA A 127 4.90 4.59 -0.28
N ILE A 128 5.27 5.43 -1.24
CA ILE A 128 4.36 6.10 -2.17
C ILE A 128 4.89 5.86 -3.58
N MET A 129 4.06 5.37 -4.48
CA MET A 129 4.33 5.33 -5.90
C MET A 129 3.45 6.37 -6.59
N LEU A 130 4.05 7.21 -7.41
CA LEU A 130 3.40 8.28 -8.15
C LEU A 130 3.63 8.07 -9.65
N PRO A 131 2.71 7.40 -10.36
CA PRO A 131 2.73 7.33 -11.81
C PRO A 131 2.56 8.71 -12.43
N LYS A 132 3.19 8.94 -13.59
CA LYS A 132 3.11 10.19 -14.35
C LYS A 132 3.57 11.44 -13.60
N SER A 133 4.32 11.27 -12.50
CA SER A 133 4.81 12.35 -11.65
C SER A 133 6.34 12.38 -11.62
N ALA A 134 6.90 13.56 -11.87
CA ALA A 134 8.33 13.81 -11.74
C ALA A 134 8.70 14.19 -10.30
N TYR A 135 9.99 14.38 -10.03
CA TYR A 135 10.50 14.77 -8.69
C TYR A 135 9.84 16.01 -8.09
N ALA A 136 9.46 16.99 -8.93
CA ALA A 136 8.88 18.24 -8.47
C ALA A 136 7.50 18.02 -7.85
N GLU A 137 6.65 17.23 -8.50
CA GLU A 137 5.31 16.85 -8.03
C GLU A 137 5.42 15.98 -6.77
N ALA A 138 6.26 14.95 -6.81
CA ALA A 138 6.52 14.09 -5.65
C ALA A 138 7.02 14.91 -4.45
N GLY A 139 7.88 15.89 -4.68
CA GLY A 139 8.36 16.81 -3.65
C GLY A 139 7.28 17.73 -3.08
N LYS A 140 6.26 18.10 -3.86
CA LYS A 140 5.10 18.87 -3.36
C LYS A 140 4.25 18.00 -2.43
N ILE A 141 3.92 16.79 -2.85
CA ILE A 141 3.16 15.80 -2.06
C ILE A 141 3.87 15.53 -0.73
N ALA A 142 5.18 15.29 -0.76
CA ALA A 142 5.95 15.04 0.46
C ALA A 142 5.93 16.25 1.41
N ARG A 143 6.05 17.48 0.91
CA ARG A 143 5.94 18.70 1.72
C ARG A 143 4.56 18.88 2.31
N GLU A 144 3.51 18.63 1.55
CA GLU A 144 2.13 18.73 2.04
C GLU A 144 1.87 17.73 3.18
N ILE A 145 2.40 16.50 3.07
CA ILE A 145 2.34 15.53 4.18
C ILE A 145 3.10 16.05 5.40
N ILE A 146 4.28 16.63 5.22
CA ILE A 146 5.08 17.22 6.32
C ILE A 146 4.32 18.36 7.00
N ASP A 147 3.73 19.25 6.22
CA ASP A 147 2.98 20.40 6.74
C ASP A 147 1.77 19.95 7.58
N GLU A 148 1.03 18.93 7.15
CA GLU A 148 -0.05 18.34 7.96
C GLU A 148 0.49 17.70 9.25
N LEU A 149 1.63 17.01 9.19
CA LEU A 149 2.24 16.39 10.37
C LEU A 149 2.78 17.42 11.36
N ASP A 150 3.30 18.56 10.92
CA ASP A 150 3.79 19.63 11.77
C ASP A 150 2.65 20.32 12.56
N HIS A 151 1.41 20.24 12.06
CA HIS A 151 0.21 20.70 12.75
C HIS A 151 -0.47 19.61 13.60
N PHE A 152 -0.11 18.35 13.43
CA PHE A 152 -0.72 17.21 14.12
C PHE A 152 -0.07 16.94 15.47
N LYS A 153 -0.73 17.37 16.55
CA LYS A 153 -0.28 17.18 17.94
C LYS A 153 -0.68 15.80 18.47
N ILE A 154 0.28 15.06 19.00
CA ILE A 154 0.02 13.84 19.76
C ILE A 154 -0.14 14.25 21.21
N VAL A 155 -1.32 13.99 21.79
CA VAL A 155 -1.64 14.31 23.19
C VAL A 155 -2.01 13.06 23.97
N LYS A 156 -1.68 13.04 25.25
CA LYS A 156 -2.03 11.96 26.18
C LYS A 156 -3.42 12.23 26.77
N LYS A 157 -4.36 11.34 26.51
CA LYS A 157 -5.68 11.41 27.16
C LYS A 157 -5.66 10.71 28.51
N PRO A 158 -6.38 11.21 29.55
CA PRO A 158 -7.29 12.37 29.54
C PRO A 158 -6.63 13.72 29.86
N SER A 159 -5.31 13.79 30.08
CA SER A 159 -4.63 15.01 30.58
C SER A 159 -4.42 16.08 29.51
N ASP A 160 -4.63 15.76 28.24
CA ASP A 160 -4.30 16.60 27.05
C ASP A 160 -2.84 17.12 27.03
N GLU A 161 -1.96 16.44 27.77
CA GLU A 161 -0.54 16.73 27.79
C GLU A 161 0.09 16.43 26.42
N LEU A 162 0.87 17.36 25.90
CA LEU A 162 1.55 17.20 24.61
C LEU A 162 2.67 16.15 24.74
N ILE A 163 2.55 15.05 23.98
CA ILE A 163 3.59 14.02 23.85
C ILE A 163 4.61 14.46 22.79
N GLY A 164 4.17 15.01 21.68
CA GLY A 164 5.04 15.45 20.59
C GLY A 164 4.35 15.52 19.23
N TYR A 165 5.18 15.51 18.18
CA TYR A 165 4.77 15.54 16.77
C TYR A 165 5.40 14.38 16.03
N ILE A 166 4.79 13.95 14.91
CA ILE A 166 5.38 12.93 14.05
C ILE A 166 6.44 13.58 13.16
N GLN A 167 7.67 13.09 13.22
CA GLN A 167 8.73 13.54 12.34
C GLN A 167 9.06 12.45 11.33
N CYS A 168 9.08 12.82 10.04
CA CYS A 168 9.32 11.90 8.94
C CYS A 168 10.54 12.29 8.10
N ALA A 169 11.16 11.28 7.51
CA ALA A 169 12.15 11.42 6.47
C ALA A 169 11.63 10.77 5.19
N PHE A 170 11.65 11.52 4.11
CA PHE A 170 11.24 11.08 2.78
C PHE A 170 12.47 10.92 1.89
N GLY A 171 12.59 9.76 1.27
CA GLY A 171 13.57 9.50 0.24
C GLY A 171 12.89 9.16 -1.07
N GLY A 172 13.32 9.74 -2.17
CA GLY A 172 12.70 9.54 -3.48
C GLY A 172 13.66 9.08 -4.55
N ALA A 173 13.16 8.25 -5.46
CA ALA A 173 13.83 7.79 -6.67
C ALA A 173 12.87 7.86 -7.86
N ALA A 174 13.32 8.37 -9.00
CA ALA A 174 12.55 8.29 -10.25
C ALA A 174 13.03 7.13 -11.11
N LEU A 175 12.10 6.57 -11.86
CA LEU A 175 12.37 5.50 -12.81
C LEU A 175 13.33 6.01 -13.90
N GLN A 176 14.34 5.20 -14.17
CA GLN A 176 15.29 5.38 -15.27
C GLN A 176 15.44 4.06 -16.03
N SER A 177 15.83 4.16 -17.29
CA SER A 177 16.12 2.96 -18.10
C SER A 177 17.21 2.12 -17.43
N GLY A 178 16.95 0.82 -17.30
CA GLY A 178 17.89 -0.13 -16.69
C GLY A 178 17.74 -0.31 -15.17
N LEU A 179 16.90 0.47 -14.49
CA LEU A 179 16.58 0.23 -13.08
C LEU A 179 15.44 -0.77 -12.95
N SER A 180 15.62 -1.75 -12.05
CA SER A 180 14.54 -2.65 -11.65
C SER A 180 13.59 -1.97 -10.65
N PRO A 181 12.34 -2.45 -10.50
CA PRO A 181 11.43 -1.98 -9.45
C PRO A 181 12.05 -2.05 -8.04
N GLN A 182 12.82 -3.10 -7.77
CA GLN A 182 13.52 -3.30 -6.49
C GLN A 182 14.62 -2.26 -6.27
N ASP A 183 15.34 -1.86 -7.35
CA ASP A 183 16.33 -0.80 -7.27
C ASP A 183 15.71 0.54 -6.93
N LEU A 184 14.52 0.86 -7.46
CA LEU A 184 13.80 2.08 -7.11
C LEU A 184 13.47 2.15 -5.62
N ILE A 185 12.94 1.07 -5.05
CA ILE A 185 12.63 0.98 -3.63
C ILE A 185 13.92 1.12 -2.81
N ARG A 186 14.97 0.40 -3.17
CA ARG A 186 16.28 0.43 -2.48
C ARG A 186 16.88 1.84 -2.48
N ILE A 187 16.92 2.50 -3.64
CA ILE A 187 17.45 3.86 -3.77
C ILE A 187 16.62 4.84 -2.93
N ALA A 188 15.28 4.75 -3.00
CA ALA A 188 14.41 5.59 -2.20
C ALA A 188 14.62 5.37 -0.69
N SER A 189 14.78 4.11 -0.23
CA SER A 189 15.07 3.78 1.17
C SER A 189 16.42 4.33 1.63
N GLU A 190 17.46 4.27 0.78
CA GLU A 190 18.77 4.85 1.06
C GLU A 190 18.66 6.37 1.23
N GLN A 191 17.91 7.06 0.36
CA GLN A 191 17.69 8.51 0.47
C GLN A 191 16.89 8.87 1.74
N ALA A 192 15.86 8.08 2.09
CA ALA A 192 15.12 8.26 3.33
C ALA A 192 16.01 8.08 4.57
N SER A 193 16.86 7.05 4.56
CA SER A 193 17.82 6.80 5.64
C SER A 193 18.81 7.95 5.80
N GLN A 194 19.31 8.52 4.71
CA GLN A 194 20.17 9.71 4.76
C GLN A 194 19.41 10.95 5.25
N ALA A 195 18.12 11.08 4.91
CA ALA A 195 17.27 12.18 5.36
C ALA A 195 16.94 12.10 6.87
N LYS A 196 17.03 10.91 7.50
CA LYS A 196 16.82 10.74 8.96
C LYS A 196 17.75 11.59 9.82
N PHE A 197 18.96 11.89 9.36
CA PHE A 197 19.96 12.67 10.12
C PHE A 197 19.68 14.18 10.15
N ALA A 198 18.72 14.68 9.39
CA ALA A 198 18.31 16.08 9.47
C ALA A 198 17.50 16.34 10.77
N ASN A 199 17.57 17.55 11.34
CA ASN A 199 16.90 17.90 12.60
C ASN A 199 15.37 17.99 12.50
N LYS A 200 14.83 18.17 11.29
CA LYS A 200 13.37 18.29 11.03
C LYS A 200 12.93 17.25 10.00
N SER A 201 11.64 17.13 9.79
CA SER A 201 11.09 16.37 8.66
C SER A 201 11.72 16.87 7.35
N THR A 202 12.17 15.95 6.52
CA THR A 202 13.02 16.29 5.35
C THR A 202 12.72 15.37 4.18
N VAL A 203 12.80 15.93 2.98
CA VAL A 203 12.67 15.19 1.71
C VAL A 203 14.04 15.19 1.01
N LYS A 204 14.48 14.02 0.58
CA LYS A 204 15.71 13.86 -0.20
C LYS A 204 15.46 13.00 -1.43
N PHE A 205 15.87 13.48 -2.59
CA PHE A 205 15.78 12.74 -3.85
C PHE A 205 17.17 12.34 -4.35
N ASN A 206 17.24 11.19 -4.99
CA ASN A 206 18.44 10.83 -5.76
C ASN A 206 18.43 11.61 -7.08
N LEU A 207 19.15 12.71 -7.11
CA LEU A 207 19.34 13.57 -8.29
C LEU A 207 20.51 13.05 -9.17
N THR A 208 20.66 11.75 -9.38
CA THR A 208 21.62 11.27 -10.38
C THR A 208 21.21 11.80 -11.74
N ASN A 209 21.94 12.84 -12.16
CA ASN A 209 21.98 13.57 -13.41
C ASN A 209 20.99 13.14 -14.51
N HIS A 210 19.92 13.92 -14.64
CA HIS A 210 19.37 14.21 -15.94
C HIS A 210 20.25 15.32 -16.56
N GLN A 211 21.43 14.98 -17.06
CA GLN A 211 22.02 15.76 -18.15
C GLN A 211 21.54 15.13 -19.45
N ALA A 212 20.74 15.93 -20.09
CA ALA A 212 20.14 15.81 -21.38
C ALA A 212 21.07 15.24 -22.47
N ALA A 213 20.50 14.47 -23.36
CA ALA A 213 20.83 14.58 -24.76
C ALA A 213 19.56 15.07 -25.49
#